data_29dbebc93d97471e1b2db3d495016513
#
_entry.id   29dbebc93d97471e1b2db3d495016513
#
_cell.length_a   1.000
_cell.length_b   1.000
_cell.length_c   1.000
_cell.angle_alpha   90.00
_cell.angle_beta   90.00
_cell.angle_gamma   90.00
#
_symmetry.space_group_name_H-M   'P 1'
#
loop_
_entity.id
_entity.type
_entity.pdbx_description
1 polymer ?
#
loop_
_entity_poly.entity_id
_entity_poly.type
_entity_poly.pdbx_seq_one_letter_code
_entity_poly.pdbx_strand_id
1 'polypeptide(L)'
;DVLRVAMYVAGGLFVFYGKIDIADFTAFSLYISLFISPIERLVGFIEQYQNGMTGFRRFIEIMDCKPESDKPGASLLENVKGDVSFENVSFSYPDGKKVLDGLSFDIEAGKTLALVGPSGGGKTTICHLIPRFYEVCGGRITIDGHDTRDVTLESLRKNIGIVSQDVFLFDSTIYDNIAYGCPDATREQIERASELANISGYIASLPEGYDTLVGERGVRLSGGQKQRIAIA
;
A
#
# COMPACT_ATOMS: atom_id res chain seq x y z
N ASP A 1 -8.86 -29.48 31.91
CA ASP A 1 -8.28 -29.79 33.23
C ASP A 1 -9.31 -29.97 34.34
N VAL A 2 -10.39 -29.19 34.38
CA VAL A 2 -11.46 -29.29 35.39
C VAL A 2 -12.09 -30.69 35.37
N LEU A 3 -12.36 -31.25 34.21
CA LEU A 3 -12.94 -32.60 34.03
C LEU A 3 -12.02 -33.70 34.59
N ARG A 4 -10.70 -33.58 34.40
CA ARG A 4 -9.71 -34.52 34.94
C ARG A 4 -9.70 -34.46 36.47
N VAL A 5 -9.68 -33.25 37.04
CA VAL A 5 -9.71 -33.08 38.50
C VAL A 5 -11.01 -33.64 39.11
N ALA A 6 -12.17 -33.33 38.51
CA ALA A 6 -13.44 -33.85 38.96
C ALA A 6 -13.49 -35.38 38.92
N MET A 7 -12.95 -36.00 37.86
CA MET A 7 -12.85 -37.45 37.73
C MET A 7 -11.96 -38.08 38.80
N TYR A 8 -10.76 -37.52 39.06
CA TYR A 8 -9.86 -38.07 40.10
C TYR A 8 -10.46 -37.94 41.48
N VAL A 9 -11.15 -36.83 41.77
CA VAL A 9 -11.81 -36.65 43.08
C VAL A 9 -13.01 -37.65 43.24
N ALA A 10 -13.89 -37.69 42.27
CA ALA A 10 -15.05 -38.57 42.31
C ALA A 10 -14.66 -40.07 42.30
N GLY A 11 -13.75 -40.44 41.40
CA GLY A 11 -13.25 -41.81 41.28
C GLY A 11 -12.50 -42.27 42.52
N GLY A 12 -11.67 -41.43 43.11
CA GLY A 12 -10.97 -41.70 44.37
C GLY A 12 -11.95 -41.90 45.53
N LEU A 13 -13.02 -41.15 45.63
CA LEU A 13 -14.09 -41.38 46.61
C LEU A 13 -14.78 -42.72 46.38
N PHE A 14 -15.09 -43.10 45.14
CA PHE A 14 -15.71 -44.40 44.86
C PHE A 14 -14.82 -45.56 45.21
N VAL A 15 -13.50 -45.48 44.98
CA VAL A 15 -12.54 -46.48 45.44
C VAL A 15 -12.52 -46.54 46.97
N PHE A 16 -12.45 -45.39 47.66
CA PHE A 16 -12.45 -45.31 49.12
C PHE A 16 -13.66 -45.96 49.78
N TYR A 17 -14.86 -45.76 49.16
CA TYR A 17 -16.11 -46.41 49.63
C TYR A 17 -16.29 -47.85 49.13
N GLY A 18 -15.28 -48.44 48.48
CA GLY A 18 -15.36 -49.81 47.97
C GLY A 18 -16.41 -50.07 46.88
N LYS A 19 -16.76 -48.99 46.12
CA LYS A 19 -17.76 -49.09 45.03
C LYS A 19 -17.13 -49.55 43.71
N ILE A 20 -15.88 -49.29 43.51
CA ILE A 20 -15.10 -49.70 42.34
C ILE A 20 -13.71 -50.18 42.81
N ASP A 21 -13.08 -51.05 42.01
CA ASP A 21 -11.72 -51.49 42.27
C ASP A 21 -10.67 -50.47 41.71
N ILE A 22 -9.45 -50.51 42.25
CA ILE A 22 -8.33 -49.68 41.80
C ILE A 22 -8.03 -49.95 40.34
N ALA A 23 -8.12 -51.20 39.89
CA ALA A 23 -7.93 -51.57 38.49
C ALA A 23 -8.94 -50.92 37.55
N ASP A 24 -10.23 -50.89 37.91
CA ASP A 24 -11.31 -50.26 37.17
C ASP A 24 -11.10 -48.72 37.11
N PHE A 25 -10.73 -48.12 38.23
CA PHE A 25 -10.43 -46.70 38.29
C PHE A 25 -9.27 -46.33 37.37
N THR A 26 -8.22 -47.11 37.35
CA THR A 26 -7.05 -46.88 36.49
C THR A 26 -7.41 -47.05 35.03
N ALA A 27 -8.16 -48.11 34.67
CA ALA A 27 -8.62 -48.31 33.29
C ALA A 27 -9.51 -47.14 32.80
N PHE A 28 -10.46 -46.69 33.65
CA PHE A 28 -11.32 -45.58 33.34
C PHE A 28 -10.54 -44.25 33.16
N SER A 29 -9.54 -44.01 34.01
CA SER A 29 -8.66 -42.85 33.88
C SER A 29 -7.89 -42.84 32.56
N LEU A 30 -7.39 -44.01 32.12
CA LEU A 30 -6.75 -44.15 30.82
C LEU A 30 -7.68 -43.89 29.66
N TYR A 31 -8.90 -44.43 29.69
CA TYR A 31 -9.89 -44.21 28.66
C TYR A 31 -10.28 -42.72 28.54
N ILE A 32 -10.51 -42.04 29.66
CA ILE A 32 -10.80 -40.59 29.63
C ILE A 32 -9.67 -39.81 29.01
N SER A 33 -8.41 -40.13 29.35
CA SER A 33 -7.25 -39.48 28.77
C SER A 33 -7.15 -39.71 27.26
N LEU A 34 -7.48 -40.95 26.80
CA LEU A 34 -7.53 -41.29 25.37
C LEU A 34 -8.60 -40.52 24.60
N PHE A 35 -9.76 -40.23 25.24
CA PHE A 35 -10.83 -39.46 24.61
C PHE A 35 -10.60 -37.94 24.66
N ILE A 36 -10.05 -37.42 25.75
CA ILE A 36 -9.82 -35.97 25.88
C ILE A 36 -8.76 -35.46 24.89
N SER A 37 -7.68 -36.21 24.69
CA SER A 37 -6.59 -35.79 23.81
C SER A 37 -7.01 -35.49 22.36
N PRO A 38 -7.81 -36.33 21.67
CA PRO A 38 -8.32 -36.00 20.35
C PRO A 38 -9.24 -34.76 20.34
N ILE A 39 -10.03 -34.56 21.39
CA ILE A 39 -10.91 -33.36 21.49
C ILE A 39 -10.05 -32.09 21.62
N GLU A 40 -9.03 -32.10 22.46
CA GLU A 40 -8.10 -30.96 22.60
C GLU A 40 -7.39 -30.66 21.27
N ARG A 41 -7.00 -31.70 20.51
CA ARG A 41 -6.41 -31.53 19.18
C ARG A 41 -7.38 -30.94 18.17
N LEU A 42 -8.66 -31.36 18.19
CA LEU A 42 -9.70 -30.81 17.32
C LEU A 42 -9.95 -29.32 17.62
N VAL A 43 -10.01 -28.93 18.89
CA VAL A 43 -10.15 -27.52 19.28
C VAL A 43 -8.96 -26.70 18.78
N GLY A 44 -7.74 -27.18 19.01
CA GLY A 44 -6.53 -26.50 18.50
C GLY A 44 -6.48 -26.43 16.97
N PHE A 45 -6.95 -27.46 16.27
CA PHE A 45 -7.06 -27.45 14.81
C PHE A 45 -8.04 -26.38 14.30
N ILE A 46 -9.20 -26.24 14.94
CA ILE A 46 -10.19 -25.22 14.57
C ILE A 46 -9.56 -23.80 14.68
N GLU A 47 -8.85 -23.55 15.76
CA GLU A 47 -8.17 -22.27 15.97
C GLU A 47 -7.10 -22.00 14.89
N GLN A 48 -6.25 -23.00 14.59
CA GLN A 48 -5.25 -22.90 13.53
C GLN A 48 -5.90 -22.71 12.15
N TYR A 49 -7.00 -23.43 11.88
CA TYR A 49 -7.75 -23.28 10.64
C TYR A 49 -8.32 -21.87 10.47
N GLN A 50 -8.93 -21.29 11.52
CA GLN A 50 -9.47 -19.92 11.46
C GLN A 50 -8.37 -18.89 11.20
N ASN A 51 -7.22 -19.02 11.88
CA ASN A 51 -6.07 -18.14 11.67
C ASN A 51 -5.51 -18.28 10.25
N GLY A 52 -5.35 -19.50 9.76
CA GLY A 52 -4.89 -19.78 8.40
C GLY A 52 -5.85 -19.24 7.34
N MET A 53 -7.15 -19.46 7.52
CA MET A 53 -8.18 -18.96 6.59
C MET A 53 -8.24 -17.43 6.53
N THR A 54 -7.98 -16.74 7.63
CA THR A 54 -7.95 -15.28 7.64
C THR A 54 -6.80 -14.75 6.79
N GLY A 55 -5.61 -15.34 6.91
CA GLY A 55 -4.47 -15.01 6.06
C GLY A 55 -4.71 -15.37 4.59
N PHE A 56 -5.29 -16.54 4.33
CA PHE A 56 -5.61 -16.99 2.98
C PHE A 56 -6.66 -16.11 2.28
N ARG A 57 -7.68 -15.65 2.99
CA ARG A 57 -8.67 -14.69 2.42
C ARG A 57 -8.00 -13.39 1.98
N ARG A 58 -7.12 -12.82 2.81
CA ARG A 58 -6.36 -11.60 2.43
C ARG A 58 -5.46 -11.84 1.22
N PHE A 59 -4.86 -13.01 1.12
CA PHE A 59 -4.08 -13.39 -0.06
C PHE A 59 -4.95 -13.45 -1.32
N ILE A 60 -6.12 -14.10 -1.24
CA ILE A 60 -7.06 -14.16 -2.36
C ILE A 60 -7.58 -12.77 -2.73
N GLU A 61 -7.92 -11.92 -1.77
CA GLU A 61 -8.34 -10.54 -2.03
C GLU A 61 -7.30 -9.77 -2.86
N ILE A 62 -6.01 -9.97 -2.57
CA ILE A 62 -4.92 -9.36 -3.35
C ILE A 62 -4.83 -9.98 -4.75
N MET A 63 -4.94 -11.31 -4.85
CA MET A 63 -4.86 -12.02 -6.14
C MET A 63 -6.04 -11.70 -7.06
N ASP A 64 -7.21 -11.44 -6.49
CA ASP A 64 -8.42 -11.07 -7.23
C ASP A 64 -8.45 -9.59 -7.63
N CYS A 65 -7.52 -8.76 -7.11
CA CYS A 65 -7.38 -7.38 -7.56
C CYS A 65 -7.03 -7.37 -9.05
N LYS A 66 -7.86 -6.73 -9.83
CA LYS A 66 -7.58 -6.54 -11.27
C LYS A 66 -6.37 -5.61 -11.41
N PRO A 67 -5.32 -6.03 -12.13
CA PRO A 67 -4.21 -5.13 -12.41
C PRO A 67 -4.67 -3.96 -13.28
N GLU A 68 -4.02 -2.82 -13.13
CA GLU A 68 -4.17 -1.72 -14.07
C GLU A 68 -3.80 -2.23 -15.48
N SER A 69 -4.60 -1.88 -16.47
CA SER A 69 -4.36 -2.27 -17.84
C SER A 69 -4.66 -1.12 -18.79
N ASP A 70 -3.90 -1.08 -19.87
CA ASP A 70 -4.18 -0.17 -20.95
C ASP A 70 -5.42 -0.61 -21.74
N LYS A 71 -6.11 0.36 -22.31
CA LYS A 71 -7.20 0.10 -23.23
C LYS A 71 -6.65 -0.56 -24.49
N PRO A 72 -7.34 -1.55 -25.07
CA PRO A 72 -6.93 -2.13 -26.35
C PRO A 72 -6.75 -1.06 -27.42
N GLY A 73 -5.55 -0.95 -28.00
CA GLY A 73 -5.22 0.08 -28.98
C GLY A 73 -4.78 1.42 -28.40
N ALA A 74 -4.48 1.50 -27.11
CA ALA A 74 -3.89 2.69 -26.50
C ALA A 74 -2.60 3.11 -27.23
N SER A 75 -2.47 4.41 -27.51
CA SER A 75 -1.31 4.99 -28.19
C SER A 75 -0.22 5.41 -27.19
N LEU A 76 0.99 5.62 -27.68
CA LEU A 76 2.04 6.26 -26.87
C LEU A 76 1.82 7.76 -26.82
N LEU A 77 2.01 8.35 -25.64
CA LEU A 77 2.02 9.81 -25.44
C LEU A 77 3.47 10.32 -25.60
N GLU A 78 3.76 10.90 -26.77
CA GLU A 78 5.10 11.37 -27.12
C GLU A 78 5.13 12.89 -27.32
N ASN A 79 6.31 13.49 -27.20
CA ASN A 79 6.54 14.93 -27.44
C ASN A 79 5.60 15.86 -26.68
N VAL A 80 5.36 15.55 -25.41
CA VAL A 80 4.41 16.26 -24.54
C VAL A 80 4.82 17.71 -24.33
N LYS A 81 3.92 18.64 -24.66
CA LYS A 81 4.06 20.08 -24.39
C LYS A 81 3.52 20.43 -23.01
N GLY A 82 2.48 19.75 -22.57
CA GLY A 82 1.88 19.87 -21.26
C GLY A 82 0.62 20.75 -21.20
N ASP A 83 -0.13 20.86 -22.30
CA ASP A 83 -1.51 21.38 -22.25
C ASP A 83 -2.41 20.36 -21.57
N VAL A 84 -3.07 20.73 -20.46
CA VAL A 84 -3.99 19.83 -19.74
C VAL A 84 -5.39 20.44 -19.72
N SER A 85 -6.38 19.66 -20.18
CA SER A 85 -7.78 20.09 -20.17
C SER A 85 -8.65 19.11 -19.39
N PHE A 86 -9.51 19.68 -18.53
CA PHE A 86 -10.58 18.98 -17.84
C PHE A 86 -11.90 19.39 -18.49
N GLU A 87 -12.63 18.42 -19.06
CA GLU A 87 -13.88 18.66 -19.75
C GLU A 87 -15.04 17.95 -19.03
N ASN A 88 -15.87 18.71 -18.32
CA ASN A 88 -17.05 18.22 -17.60
C ASN A 88 -16.75 17.02 -16.68
N VAL A 89 -15.60 17.06 -15.99
CA VAL A 89 -15.09 15.94 -15.20
C VAL A 89 -15.90 15.77 -13.92
N SER A 90 -16.44 14.57 -13.73
CA SER A 90 -17.10 14.13 -12.50
C SER A 90 -16.39 12.93 -11.93
N PHE A 91 -16.23 12.91 -10.60
CA PHE A 91 -15.52 11.84 -9.91
C PHE A 91 -16.12 11.56 -8.52
N SER A 92 -16.21 10.26 -8.20
CA SER A 92 -16.55 9.75 -6.87
C SER A 92 -15.58 8.63 -6.50
N TYR A 93 -15.16 8.58 -5.24
CA TYR A 93 -14.39 7.44 -4.73
C TYR A 93 -15.27 6.19 -4.62
N PRO A 94 -14.66 4.98 -4.51
CA PRO A 94 -15.41 3.71 -4.40
C PRO A 94 -16.38 3.66 -3.20
N ASP A 95 -16.15 4.46 -2.15
CA ASP A 95 -17.03 4.63 -1.00
C ASP A 95 -18.31 5.43 -1.30
N GLY A 96 -18.48 5.86 -2.56
CA GLY A 96 -19.65 6.59 -3.06
C GLY A 96 -19.62 8.10 -2.81
N LYS A 97 -18.58 8.64 -2.18
CA LYS A 97 -18.46 10.08 -1.94
C LYS A 97 -18.14 10.81 -3.24
N LYS A 98 -19.08 11.62 -3.74
CA LYS A 98 -18.88 12.51 -4.89
C LYS A 98 -17.93 13.64 -4.49
N VAL A 99 -16.87 13.85 -5.26
CA VAL A 99 -15.82 14.84 -4.99
C VAL A 99 -15.79 15.93 -6.07
N LEU A 100 -15.96 15.55 -7.34
CA LEU A 100 -15.99 16.47 -8.45
C LEU A 100 -17.33 16.31 -9.21
N ASP A 101 -17.90 17.43 -9.66
CA ASP A 101 -19.18 17.47 -10.35
C ASP A 101 -19.12 18.44 -11.54
N GLY A 102 -18.86 17.89 -12.73
CA GLY A 102 -18.86 18.66 -13.97
C GLY A 102 -17.73 19.72 -14.06
N LEU A 103 -16.57 19.45 -13.44
CA LEU A 103 -15.45 20.39 -13.41
C LEU A 103 -14.84 20.55 -14.81
N SER A 104 -14.66 21.82 -15.23
CA SER A 104 -14.01 22.15 -16.52
C SER A 104 -13.02 23.29 -16.32
N PHE A 105 -11.79 23.12 -16.78
CA PHE A 105 -10.75 24.15 -16.85
C PHE A 105 -9.60 23.67 -17.74
N ASP A 106 -8.76 24.61 -18.17
CA ASP A 106 -7.61 24.36 -19.01
C ASP A 106 -6.34 24.90 -18.35
N ILE A 107 -5.23 24.21 -18.56
CA ILE A 107 -3.87 24.63 -18.17
C ILE A 107 -3.04 24.64 -19.44
N GLU A 108 -2.69 25.83 -19.93
CA GLU A 108 -1.81 25.97 -21.10
C GLU A 108 -0.38 25.45 -20.81
N ALA A 109 0.26 24.92 -21.84
CA ALA A 109 1.66 24.48 -21.75
C ALA A 109 2.58 25.57 -21.17
N GLY A 110 3.44 25.17 -20.23
CA GLY A 110 4.38 26.08 -19.56
C GLY A 110 3.75 27.02 -18.54
N LYS A 111 2.44 26.92 -18.28
CA LYS A 111 1.78 27.70 -17.23
C LYS A 111 1.69 26.93 -15.92
N THR A 112 1.51 27.68 -14.84
CA THR A 112 1.29 27.13 -13.48
C THR A 112 -0.13 27.43 -13.05
N LEU A 113 -0.85 26.40 -12.61
CA LEU A 113 -2.16 26.52 -12.00
C LEU A 113 -2.08 26.29 -10.49
N ALA A 114 -2.61 27.22 -9.70
CA ALA A 114 -2.75 27.03 -8.26
C ALA A 114 -4.19 26.65 -7.90
N LEU A 115 -4.36 25.46 -7.29
CA LEU A 115 -5.65 25.01 -6.78
C LEU A 115 -5.81 25.47 -5.32
N VAL A 116 -6.77 26.34 -5.08
CA VAL A 116 -7.07 26.89 -3.75
C VAL A 116 -8.47 26.49 -3.29
N GLY A 117 -8.65 26.32 -1.99
CA GLY A 117 -9.95 25.94 -1.43
C GLY A 117 -9.84 25.21 -0.09
N PRO A 118 -10.97 24.93 0.57
CA PRO A 118 -11.00 24.24 1.87
C PRO A 118 -10.45 22.82 1.78
N SER A 119 -10.06 22.26 2.95
CA SER A 119 -9.71 20.85 3.04
C SER A 119 -10.89 19.98 2.62
N GLY A 120 -10.61 18.91 1.87
CA GLY A 120 -11.66 18.04 1.30
C GLY A 120 -12.34 18.57 0.02
N GLY A 121 -11.94 19.74 -0.50
CA GLY A 121 -12.49 20.33 -1.73
C GLY A 121 -12.00 19.69 -3.05
N GLY A 122 -11.40 18.50 -3.03
CA GLY A 122 -11.03 17.76 -4.24
C GLY A 122 -9.69 18.15 -4.88
N LYS A 123 -8.89 19.05 -4.29
CA LYS A 123 -7.61 19.51 -4.86
C LYS A 123 -6.63 18.35 -5.12
N THR A 124 -6.40 17.51 -4.12
CA THR A 124 -5.55 16.32 -4.23
C THR A 124 -6.13 15.32 -5.23
N THR A 125 -7.44 15.17 -5.27
CA THR A 125 -8.14 14.31 -6.23
C THR A 125 -7.86 14.75 -7.66
N ILE A 126 -7.92 16.06 -7.97
CA ILE A 126 -7.57 16.60 -9.29
C ILE A 126 -6.15 16.17 -9.69
N CYS A 127 -5.16 16.33 -8.78
CA CYS A 127 -3.79 15.91 -9.03
C CYS A 127 -3.65 14.39 -9.27
N HIS A 128 -4.47 13.57 -8.60
CA HIS A 128 -4.43 12.12 -8.77
C HIS A 128 -5.16 11.61 -10.01
N LEU A 129 -6.09 12.40 -10.58
CA LEU A 129 -6.79 12.04 -11.81
C LEU A 129 -5.94 12.24 -13.06
N ILE A 130 -4.99 13.20 -13.07
CA ILE A 130 -4.14 13.46 -14.23
C ILE A 130 -3.28 12.22 -14.60
N PRO A 131 -2.55 11.56 -13.66
CA PRO A 131 -1.78 10.34 -13.94
C PRO A 131 -2.64 9.06 -13.98
N ARG A 132 -3.97 9.20 -13.97
CA ARG A 132 -4.91 8.07 -13.93
C ARG A 132 -4.68 7.12 -12.77
N PHE A 133 -4.48 7.64 -11.55
CA PHE A 133 -4.56 6.78 -10.35
C PHE A 133 -6.00 6.37 -10.03
N TYR A 134 -6.95 7.11 -10.58
CA TYR A 134 -8.38 6.81 -10.57
C TYR A 134 -8.98 7.14 -11.92
N GLU A 135 -10.00 6.39 -12.33
CA GLU A 135 -10.78 6.69 -13.53
C GLU A 135 -11.89 7.69 -13.22
N VAL A 136 -12.10 8.65 -14.13
CA VAL A 136 -13.22 9.60 -14.03
C VAL A 136 -14.56 8.89 -14.21
N CYS A 137 -15.58 9.31 -13.46
CA CYS A 137 -16.93 8.77 -13.58
C CYS A 137 -17.70 9.41 -14.76
N GLY A 138 -17.28 10.58 -15.20
CA GLY A 138 -17.88 11.32 -16.32
C GLY A 138 -16.93 12.39 -16.81
N GLY A 139 -17.14 12.83 -18.06
CA GLY A 139 -16.24 13.76 -18.74
C GLY A 139 -14.94 13.13 -19.20
N ARG A 140 -13.93 13.95 -19.46
CA ARG A 140 -12.60 13.49 -19.88
C ARG A 140 -11.50 14.45 -19.42
N ILE A 141 -10.29 13.92 -19.33
CA ILE A 141 -9.06 14.67 -19.09
C ILE A 141 -8.17 14.44 -20.31
N THR A 142 -7.66 15.51 -20.90
CA THR A 142 -6.76 15.41 -22.04
C THR A 142 -5.41 16.04 -21.73
N ILE A 143 -4.35 15.49 -22.32
CA ILE A 143 -3.00 16.06 -22.33
C ILE A 143 -2.63 16.25 -23.80
N ASP A 144 -2.32 17.49 -24.19
CA ASP A 144 -2.04 17.86 -25.58
C ASP A 144 -3.11 17.36 -26.56
N GLY A 145 -4.39 17.39 -26.12
CA GLY A 145 -5.56 16.93 -26.90
C GLY A 145 -5.78 15.42 -26.89
N HIS A 146 -4.90 14.61 -26.30
CA HIS A 146 -5.06 13.15 -26.16
C HIS A 146 -5.79 12.82 -24.86
N ASP A 147 -6.91 12.09 -24.94
CA ASP A 147 -7.61 11.59 -23.75
C ASP A 147 -6.68 10.65 -22.95
N THR A 148 -6.52 10.88 -21.68
CA THR A 148 -5.66 10.08 -20.81
C THR A 148 -6.04 8.58 -20.77
N ARG A 149 -7.28 8.24 -21.16
CA ARG A 149 -7.77 6.86 -21.26
C ARG A 149 -7.35 6.16 -22.56
N ASP A 150 -6.94 6.90 -23.57
CA ASP A 150 -6.60 6.38 -24.90
C ASP A 150 -5.08 6.30 -25.11
N VAL A 151 -4.30 6.65 -24.09
CA VAL A 151 -2.84 6.51 -24.07
C VAL A 151 -2.40 5.43 -23.07
N THR A 152 -1.20 4.87 -23.28
CA THR A 152 -0.65 3.87 -22.35
C THR A 152 -0.29 4.52 -21.02
N LEU A 153 -0.55 3.81 -19.91
CA LEU A 153 -0.23 4.30 -18.55
C LEU A 153 1.26 4.59 -18.37
N GLU A 154 2.12 3.77 -18.97
CA GLU A 154 3.55 3.95 -18.92
C GLU A 154 3.97 5.28 -19.57
N SER A 155 3.52 5.54 -20.81
CA SER A 155 3.85 6.78 -21.52
C SER A 155 3.24 8.01 -20.85
N LEU A 156 2.03 7.89 -20.31
CA LEU A 156 1.37 8.95 -19.56
C LEU A 156 2.20 9.32 -18.31
N ARG A 157 2.47 8.33 -17.46
CA ARG A 157 3.15 8.56 -16.16
C ARG A 157 4.61 8.94 -16.30
N LYS A 158 5.29 8.50 -17.37
CA LYS A 158 6.68 8.90 -17.68
C LYS A 158 6.81 10.41 -17.90
N ASN A 159 5.75 11.08 -18.33
CA ASN A 159 5.72 12.52 -18.58
C ASN A 159 5.17 13.34 -17.40
N ILE A 160 4.87 12.72 -16.25
CA ILE A 160 4.25 13.37 -15.10
C ILE A 160 5.10 13.13 -13.84
N GLY A 161 5.65 14.20 -13.26
CA GLY A 161 6.26 14.15 -11.93
C GLY A 161 5.26 14.53 -10.84
N ILE A 162 5.23 13.79 -9.74
CA ILE A 162 4.35 14.07 -8.60
C ILE A 162 5.19 14.25 -7.35
N VAL A 163 4.98 15.37 -6.67
CA VAL A 163 5.54 15.62 -5.34
C VAL A 163 4.42 15.53 -4.32
N SER A 164 4.42 14.47 -3.54
CA SER A 164 3.43 14.24 -2.50
C SER A 164 3.69 15.09 -1.26
N GLN A 165 2.63 15.44 -0.52
CA GLN A 165 2.76 16.11 0.79
C GLN A 165 3.45 15.18 1.79
N ASP A 166 3.05 13.91 1.83
CA ASP A 166 3.70 12.85 2.62
C ASP A 166 4.69 12.11 1.72
N VAL A 167 5.95 12.46 1.85
CA VAL A 167 7.04 11.85 1.09
C VAL A 167 7.37 10.48 1.66
N PHE A 168 7.34 9.47 0.82
CA PHE A 168 7.84 8.13 1.11
C PHE A 168 9.25 7.96 0.54
N LEU A 169 10.19 7.53 1.37
CA LEU A 169 11.53 7.13 0.95
C LEU A 169 11.74 5.66 1.33
N PHE A 170 12.39 4.92 0.45
CA PHE A 170 12.78 3.54 0.67
C PHE A 170 13.94 3.47 1.67
N ASP A 171 13.99 2.40 2.46
CA ASP A 171 15.12 2.11 3.34
C ASP A 171 16.33 1.64 2.52
N SER A 172 16.95 2.61 1.86
CA SER A 172 18.09 2.43 0.97
C SER A 172 18.96 3.68 1.01
N THR A 173 19.91 3.81 0.10
CA THR A 173 20.77 4.99 -0.03
C THR A 173 20.01 6.20 -0.57
N ILE A 174 20.58 7.39 -0.40
CA ILE A 174 20.08 8.61 -1.05
C ILE A 174 20.13 8.44 -2.57
N TYR A 175 21.20 7.85 -3.09
CA TYR A 175 21.35 7.55 -4.51
C TYR A 175 20.19 6.72 -5.05
N ASP A 176 19.89 5.59 -4.41
CA ASP A 176 18.83 4.68 -4.85
C ASP A 176 17.45 5.34 -4.82
N ASN A 177 17.20 6.18 -3.81
CA ASN A 177 15.94 6.91 -3.71
C ASN A 177 15.74 7.92 -4.84
N ILE A 178 16.80 8.60 -5.28
CA ILE A 178 16.75 9.53 -6.41
C ILE A 178 16.66 8.74 -7.73
N ALA A 179 17.49 7.71 -7.89
CA ALA A 179 17.49 6.86 -9.07
C ALA A 179 16.19 6.09 -9.28
N TYR A 180 15.35 5.96 -8.24
CA TYR A 180 14.09 5.22 -8.31
C TYR A 180 13.13 5.76 -9.40
N GLY A 181 13.13 7.08 -9.62
CA GLY A 181 12.31 7.70 -10.67
C GLY A 181 12.84 7.44 -12.10
N CYS A 182 14.11 7.11 -12.24
CA CYS A 182 14.77 6.80 -13.52
C CYS A 182 15.89 5.77 -13.28
N PRO A 183 15.58 4.45 -13.27
CA PRO A 183 16.55 3.41 -12.92
C PRO A 183 17.80 3.37 -13.80
N ASP A 184 17.69 3.84 -15.04
CA ASP A 184 18.79 3.91 -16.02
C ASP A 184 19.56 5.23 -15.98
N ALA A 185 19.29 6.12 -15.01
CA ALA A 185 19.97 7.40 -14.89
C ALA A 185 21.46 7.23 -14.58
N THR A 186 22.30 7.99 -15.27
CA THR A 186 23.73 8.04 -14.94
C THR A 186 23.98 8.81 -13.64
N ARG A 187 25.16 8.60 -13.04
CA ARG A 187 25.51 9.30 -11.80
C ARG A 187 25.49 10.83 -11.98
N GLU A 188 25.95 11.31 -13.11
CA GLU A 188 25.94 12.75 -13.45
C GLU A 188 24.51 13.30 -13.51
N GLN A 189 23.54 12.50 -14.01
CA GLN A 189 22.14 12.88 -14.04
C GLN A 189 21.55 12.97 -12.62
N ILE A 190 21.86 12.00 -11.74
CA ILE A 190 21.46 11.99 -10.34
C ILE A 190 22.04 13.22 -9.59
N GLU A 191 23.32 13.50 -9.78
CA GLU A 191 23.98 14.66 -9.19
C GLU A 191 23.35 15.97 -9.68
N ARG A 192 23.08 16.06 -10.98
CA ARG A 192 22.39 17.22 -11.56
C ARG A 192 20.98 17.41 -11.05
N ALA A 193 20.20 16.33 -10.90
CA ALA A 193 18.85 16.36 -10.30
C ALA A 193 18.91 16.87 -8.85
N SER A 194 19.88 16.39 -8.08
CA SER A 194 20.12 16.83 -6.70
C SER A 194 20.49 18.33 -6.59
N GLU A 195 21.26 18.86 -7.56
CA GLU A 195 21.54 20.29 -7.63
C GLU A 195 20.28 21.09 -7.90
N LEU A 196 19.48 20.69 -8.88
CA LEU A 196 18.21 21.33 -9.23
C LEU A 196 17.21 21.31 -8.08
N ALA A 197 17.16 20.20 -7.32
CA ALA A 197 16.34 20.05 -6.11
C ALA A 197 16.94 20.79 -4.88
N ASN A 198 18.12 21.40 -5.02
CA ASN A 198 18.82 22.12 -3.94
C ASN A 198 19.08 21.23 -2.70
N ILE A 199 19.50 19.97 -2.92
CA ILE A 199 19.86 19.02 -1.85
C ILE A 199 21.34 18.59 -1.91
N SER A 200 22.03 18.83 -3.02
CA SER A 200 23.43 18.42 -3.25
C SER A 200 24.40 18.90 -2.16
N GLY A 201 24.26 20.16 -1.69
CA GLY A 201 25.08 20.69 -0.61
C GLY A 201 24.91 19.94 0.72
N TYR A 202 23.70 19.50 1.04
CA TYR A 202 23.45 18.66 2.20
C TYR A 202 24.08 17.26 2.01
N ILE A 203 23.89 16.65 0.84
CA ILE A 203 24.45 15.32 0.54
C ILE A 203 25.99 15.36 0.66
N ALA A 204 26.64 16.41 0.11
CA ALA A 204 28.08 16.60 0.20
C ALA A 204 28.59 16.78 1.65
N SER A 205 27.75 17.22 2.58
CA SER A 205 28.11 17.34 4.00
C SER A 205 28.06 16.03 4.78
N LEU A 206 27.49 14.97 4.18
CA LEU A 206 27.37 13.66 4.82
C LEU A 206 28.67 12.85 4.63
N PRO A 207 29.08 12.06 5.62
CA PRO A 207 30.32 11.26 5.52
C PRO A 207 30.33 10.29 4.33
N GLU A 208 29.18 9.69 4.01
CA GLU A 208 29.02 8.72 2.93
C GLU A 208 28.38 9.35 1.68
N GLY A 209 28.09 10.65 1.69
CA GLY A 209 27.49 11.36 0.56
C GLY A 209 26.21 10.69 0.05
N TYR A 210 26.17 10.37 -1.23
CA TYR A 210 25.04 9.70 -1.89
C TYR A 210 24.79 8.27 -1.39
N ASP A 211 25.80 7.60 -0.84
CA ASP A 211 25.70 6.23 -0.32
C ASP A 211 25.13 6.18 1.11
N THR A 212 24.80 7.35 1.68
CA THR A 212 24.20 7.46 3.01
C THR A 212 22.83 6.81 3.05
N LEU A 213 22.63 5.87 4.00
CA LEU A 213 21.35 5.22 4.25
C LEU A 213 20.34 6.18 4.91
N VAL A 214 19.18 6.33 4.31
CA VAL A 214 18.12 7.23 4.83
C VAL A 214 17.33 6.62 5.99
N GLY A 215 17.37 5.30 6.15
CA GLY A 215 16.59 4.54 7.12
C GLY A 215 15.11 4.41 6.75
N GLU A 216 14.38 3.59 7.51
CA GLU A 216 12.97 3.33 7.24
C GLU A 216 12.18 4.65 7.15
N ARG A 217 11.50 4.85 6.01
CA ARG A 217 10.76 6.10 5.69
C ARG A 217 11.57 7.38 5.85
N GLY A 218 12.90 7.30 5.71
CA GLY A 218 13.78 8.45 5.82
C GLY A 218 13.85 9.06 7.23
N VAL A 219 13.74 8.25 8.28
CA VAL A 219 13.71 8.71 9.69
C VAL A 219 14.89 9.61 10.07
N ARG A 220 16.02 9.48 9.36
CA ARG A 220 17.25 10.26 9.60
C ARG A 220 17.24 11.65 8.95
N LEU A 221 16.20 11.99 8.16
CA LEU A 221 16.09 13.21 7.39
C LEU A 221 14.99 14.13 7.94
N SER A 222 15.21 15.45 7.83
CA SER A 222 14.14 16.41 8.08
C SER A 222 13.09 16.37 6.98
N GLY A 223 11.86 16.87 7.26
CA GLY A 223 10.78 16.91 6.27
C GLY A 223 11.17 17.62 4.97
N GLY A 224 11.87 18.75 5.07
CA GLY A 224 12.34 19.47 3.90
C GLY A 224 13.44 18.75 3.09
N GLN A 225 14.31 17.97 3.74
CA GLN A 225 15.29 17.13 3.06
C GLN A 225 14.61 15.98 2.32
N LYS A 226 13.62 15.31 2.94
CA LYS A 226 12.81 14.27 2.27
C LYS A 226 12.14 14.81 1.01
N GLN A 227 11.49 15.98 1.11
CA GLN A 227 10.83 16.59 -0.05
C GLN A 227 11.81 16.89 -1.18
N ARG A 228 13.00 17.43 -0.89
CA ARG A 228 14.01 17.72 -1.91
C ARG A 228 14.57 16.45 -2.56
N ILE A 229 14.75 15.37 -1.80
CA ILE A 229 15.14 14.07 -2.37
C ILE A 229 14.03 13.53 -3.27
N ALA A 230 12.76 13.68 -2.91
CA ALA A 230 11.65 13.26 -3.76
C ALA A 230 11.44 14.14 -5.01
N ILE A 231 11.94 15.37 -5.00
CA ILE A 231 11.92 16.27 -6.16
C ILE A 231 13.05 15.93 -7.12
N ALA A 232 14.19 15.48 -6.58
CA ALA A 232 15.36 15.08 -7.35
C ALA A 232 15.11 13.80 -8.15
#